data_e8326b98d4da8379889f2d27571108f7
#
_entry.id   e8326b98d4da8379889f2d27571108f7
#
_cell.length_a   1.000
_cell.length_b   1.000
_cell.length_c   1.000
_cell.angle_alpha   90.00
_cell.angle_beta   90.00
_cell.angle_gamma   90.00
#
_symmetry.space_group_name_H-M   'P 1'
#
loop_
_entity.id
_entity.type
_entity.pdbx_description
1 polymer ?
#
loop_
_entity_poly.entity_id
_entity_poly.type
_entity_poly.pdbx_seq_one_letter_code
_entity_poly.pdbx_strand_id
1 'polypeptide(L)'
;MALSNTAVPKYYGMFRDAVIRGEIPVCKEISMEMNRIDDLIANPGVYYDDQAVEGWIAYCESELTLTDGSDLSLLDSFKLWGEQIFGWYYFVERSVYQPNPDGHGGHYVRKNVKKRLINKQYLIVARGAAKSMYGSTLQGYFLNVDTSTTHQITTAPTMKQAEEVMSPLRTAITRSRGPLFQFLTEGSLQNTTGSKANRTKLASTKKGVENFLTGSLLEVRPMSINKLQGLQIKVATVDEWLSGDIREDVIGAIEQGASKVNDYIIVAISSEGTVRNGSGDTIKMELMDILKGDYINPHVSIWWYKLDSIDEVGDPEMWLKANPNLGKTVSYETYQLDVERAEKAPAARNDILAKRFGLPMEGYTYYFTYEETLPHRKRDFWQMPCSLGADLSQGDDFCAFIFLFPLPNGSFGVKTRNYITSTTLMKLPAAMRIKYDQFMAEGSLIVLEGAVLNMMDVYEDLDNHIQECGYDVRCLGFDPYNAKEFVARWESENGPFGIEKVIQGAKTESVPLGELKKLSEERMLIFDEDLMTFAMGNCITLEDTNGNRKLLKKRYEQKIDAVAAMMDAYIAYKLNRDAFE
;
A
#
# COMPACT_ATOMS: atom_id res chain seq x y z
N MET A 1 2.67 -43.73 13.45
CA MET A 1 2.15 -43.76 12.05
C MET A 1 2.93 -42.72 11.29
N ALA A 2 3.67 -43.14 10.26
CA ALA A 2 4.30 -42.20 9.36
C ALA A 2 3.16 -41.61 8.51
N LEU A 3 2.81 -40.36 8.76
CA LEU A 3 1.88 -39.60 7.93
C LEU A 3 2.57 -39.40 6.58
N SER A 4 2.02 -40.00 5.52
CA SER A 4 2.54 -39.82 4.17
C SER A 4 2.20 -38.40 3.71
N ASN A 5 3.25 -37.64 3.36
CA ASN A 5 3.20 -36.23 3.01
C ASN A 5 2.75 -35.95 1.56
N THR A 6 1.98 -36.85 0.95
CA THR A 6 1.67 -36.82 -0.49
C THR A 6 0.22 -36.45 -0.83
N ALA A 7 -0.60 -36.09 0.15
CA ALA A 7 -1.96 -35.67 -0.14
C ALA A 7 -1.99 -34.21 -0.63
N VAL A 8 -2.38 -34.01 -1.86
CA VAL A 8 -2.70 -32.66 -2.39
C VAL A 8 -3.86 -32.08 -1.58
N PRO A 9 -3.76 -30.87 -1.04
CA PRO A 9 -4.86 -30.21 -0.35
C PRO A 9 -6.12 -30.17 -1.25
N LYS A 10 -7.27 -30.44 -0.66
CA LYS A 10 -8.52 -30.68 -1.41
C LYS A 10 -8.93 -29.48 -2.26
N TYR A 11 -9.03 -28.29 -1.65
CA TYR A 11 -9.56 -27.11 -2.33
C TYR A 11 -8.50 -26.50 -3.26
N TYR A 12 -7.23 -26.56 -2.90
CA TYR A 12 -6.14 -26.22 -3.80
C TYR A 12 -6.08 -27.16 -5.00
N GLY A 13 -6.21 -28.48 -4.81
CA GLY A 13 -6.24 -29.44 -5.90
C GLY A 13 -7.36 -29.16 -6.90
N MET A 14 -8.58 -28.91 -6.40
CA MET A 14 -9.73 -28.54 -7.25
C MET A 14 -9.46 -27.25 -8.04
N PHE A 15 -8.93 -26.22 -7.38
CA PHE A 15 -8.57 -24.96 -8.01
C PHE A 15 -7.47 -25.13 -9.06
N ARG A 16 -6.38 -25.82 -8.72
CA ARG A 16 -5.26 -26.09 -9.62
C ARG A 16 -5.71 -26.84 -10.86
N ASP A 17 -6.53 -27.89 -10.71
CA ASP A 17 -7.04 -28.68 -11.83
C ASP A 17 -7.94 -27.84 -12.75
N ALA A 18 -8.77 -26.96 -12.21
CA ALA A 18 -9.59 -26.04 -13.00
C ALA A 18 -8.74 -25.02 -13.78
N VAL A 19 -7.66 -24.50 -13.17
CA VAL A 19 -6.69 -23.62 -13.85
C VAL A 19 -5.98 -24.36 -14.99
N ILE A 20 -5.52 -25.60 -14.75
CA ILE A 20 -4.85 -26.42 -15.79
C ILE A 20 -5.80 -26.72 -16.96
N ARG A 21 -7.09 -26.93 -16.69
CA ARG A 21 -8.10 -27.15 -17.76
C ARG A 21 -8.50 -25.85 -18.48
N GLY A 22 -8.00 -24.67 -18.02
CA GLY A 22 -8.36 -23.37 -18.59
C GLY A 22 -9.77 -22.88 -18.21
N GLU A 23 -10.40 -23.47 -17.19
CA GLU A 23 -11.73 -23.08 -16.71
C GLU A 23 -11.68 -21.82 -15.84
N ILE A 24 -10.55 -21.57 -15.17
CA ILE A 24 -10.33 -20.40 -14.34
C ILE A 24 -9.07 -19.67 -14.83
N PRO A 25 -9.20 -18.46 -15.40
CA PRO A 25 -8.04 -17.65 -15.73
C PRO A 25 -7.40 -17.11 -14.45
N VAL A 26 -6.06 -17.12 -14.39
CA VAL A 26 -5.28 -16.59 -13.26
C VAL A 26 -4.22 -15.61 -13.74
N CYS A 27 -3.89 -14.64 -12.91
CA CYS A 27 -2.77 -13.73 -13.16
C CYS A 27 -1.42 -14.38 -12.83
N LYS A 28 -0.34 -13.70 -13.19
CA LYS A 28 1.03 -14.17 -12.96
C LYS A 28 1.32 -14.41 -11.48
N GLU A 29 0.87 -13.52 -10.61
CA GLU A 29 1.08 -13.58 -9.16
C GLU A 29 0.40 -14.83 -8.54
N ILE A 30 -0.82 -15.14 -8.97
CA ILE A 30 -1.50 -16.37 -8.53
C ILE A 30 -0.77 -17.62 -9.06
N SER A 31 -0.28 -17.60 -10.29
CA SER A 31 0.52 -18.72 -10.83
C SER A 31 1.81 -18.95 -10.04
N MET A 32 2.48 -17.86 -9.59
CA MET A 32 3.66 -17.97 -8.73
C MET A 32 3.31 -18.53 -7.34
N GLU A 33 2.19 -18.11 -6.73
CA GLU A 33 1.74 -18.70 -5.45
C GLU A 33 1.37 -20.17 -5.57
N MET A 34 0.76 -20.58 -6.70
CA MET A 34 0.50 -21.99 -6.98
C MET A 34 1.79 -22.81 -6.99
N ASN A 35 2.85 -22.32 -7.64
CA ASN A 35 4.16 -22.99 -7.63
C ASN A 35 4.72 -23.12 -6.21
N ARG A 36 4.59 -22.08 -5.37
CA ARG A 36 5.00 -22.13 -3.96
C ARG A 36 4.22 -23.15 -3.15
N ILE A 37 2.92 -23.30 -3.40
CA ILE A 37 2.09 -24.33 -2.74
C ILE A 37 2.52 -25.73 -3.20
N ASP A 38 2.82 -25.91 -4.49
CA ASP A 38 3.35 -27.19 -5.00
C ASP A 38 4.71 -27.54 -4.35
N ASP A 39 5.57 -26.56 -4.11
CA ASP A 39 6.82 -26.74 -3.34
C ASP A 39 6.56 -27.13 -1.89
N LEU A 40 5.53 -26.58 -1.24
CA LEU A 40 5.13 -27.00 0.12
C LEU A 40 4.63 -28.46 0.12
N ILE A 41 3.86 -28.89 -0.88
CA ILE A 41 3.41 -30.28 -1.03
C ILE A 41 4.61 -31.22 -1.17
N ALA A 42 5.64 -30.81 -1.88
CA ALA A 42 6.86 -31.60 -2.09
C ALA A 42 7.81 -31.61 -0.88
N ASN A 43 7.62 -30.70 0.11
CA ASN A 43 8.53 -30.55 1.25
C ASN A 43 8.29 -31.63 2.34
N PRO A 44 9.25 -32.53 2.62
CA PRO A 44 9.08 -33.61 3.60
C PRO A 44 8.96 -33.13 5.05
N GLY A 45 9.33 -31.86 5.34
CA GLY A 45 9.24 -31.26 6.68
C GLY A 45 7.91 -30.58 6.97
N VAL A 46 7.01 -30.53 5.98
CA VAL A 46 5.70 -29.87 6.05
C VAL A 46 4.59 -30.94 5.96
N TYR A 47 3.55 -30.76 6.74
CA TYR A 47 2.43 -31.71 6.84
C TYR A 47 1.13 -30.97 6.58
N TYR A 48 0.10 -31.73 6.18
CA TYR A 48 -1.22 -31.21 5.92
C TYR A 48 -2.28 -31.88 6.82
N ASP A 49 -3.22 -31.09 7.33
CA ASP A 49 -4.31 -31.48 8.23
C ASP A 49 -5.66 -31.10 7.64
N ASP A 50 -6.29 -32.04 6.95
CA ASP A 50 -7.61 -31.89 6.34
C ASP A 50 -8.72 -31.68 7.37
N GLN A 51 -8.61 -32.31 8.55
CA GLN A 51 -9.61 -32.20 9.61
C GLN A 51 -9.68 -30.78 10.18
N ALA A 52 -8.55 -30.09 10.28
CA ALA A 52 -8.53 -28.70 10.73
C ALA A 52 -9.23 -27.77 9.73
N VAL A 53 -9.07 -28.04 8.44
CA VAL A 53 -9.74 -27.28 7.36
C VAL A 53 -11.25 -27.53 7.37
N GLU A 54 -11.66 -28.80 7.35
CA GLU A 54 -13.08 -29.18 7.35
C GLU A 54 -13.78 -28.74 8.65
N GLY A 55 -13.08 -28.74 9.79
CA GLY A 55 -13.61 -28.23 11.07
C GLY A 55 -13.92 -26.73 11.01
N TRP A 56 -13.06 -25.91 10.40
CA TRP A 56 -13.35 -24.49 10.18
C TRP A 56 -14.51 -24.28 9.20
N ILE A 57 -14.55 -25.03 8.09
CA ILE A 57 -15.65 -24.96 7.11
C ILE A 57 -16.97 -25.33 7.76
N ALA A 58 -17.01 -26.43 8.51
CA ALA A 58 -18.21 -26.89 9.21
C ALA A 58 -18.72 -25.84 10.21
N TYR A 59 -17.79 -25.20 10.99
CA TYR A 59 -18.18 -24.09 11.86
C TYR A 59 -18.81 -22.94 11.07
N CYS A 60 -18.19 -22.54 9.97
CA CYS A 60 -18.69 -21.41 9.18
C CYS A 60 -20.09 -21.68 8.61
N GLU A 61 -20.29 -22.86 8.03
CA GLU A 61 -21.54 -23.23 7.36
C GLU A 61 -22.66 -23.60 8.34
N SER A 62 -22.34 -24.04 9.58
CA SER A 62 -23.33 -24.34 10.61
C SER A 62 -23.70 -23.14 11.48
N GLU A 63 -22.76 -22.23 11.73
CA GLU A 63 -22.91 -21.20 12.76
C GLU A 63 -23.06 -19.77 12.20
N LEU A 64 -22.50 -19.49 11.00
CA LEU A 64 -22.55 -18.14 10.46
C LEU A 64 -23.72 -17.96 9.49
N THR A 65 -24.27 -16.75 9.49
CA THR A 65 -25.35 -16.35 8.57
C THR A 65 -24.94 -15.09 7.80
N LEU A 66 -25.50 -14.92 6.62
CA LEU A 66 -25.38 -13.68 5.86
C LEU A 66 -26.15 -12.53 6.54
N THR A 67 -25.91 -11.31 6.10
CA THR A 67 -26.52 -10.10 6.68
C THR A 67 -28.05 -10.07 6.54
N ASP A 68 -28.59 -10.75 5.54
CA ASP A 68 -30.04 -10.94 5.33
C ASP A 68 -30.65 -12.04 6.21
N GLY A 69 -29.80 -12.82 6.92
CA GLY A 69 -30.20 -13.92 7.79
C GLY A 69 -30.30 -15.27 7.08
N SER A 70 -29.90 -15.38 5.81
CA SER A 70 -29.78 -16.66 5.11
C SER A 70 -28.53 -17.42 5.58
N ASP A 71 -28.53 -18.73 5.38
CA ASP A 71 -27.41 -19.60 5.75
C ASP A 71 -26.18 -19.28 4.90
N LEU A 72 -25.01 -19.29 5.52
CA LEU A 72 -23.74 -19.08 4.82
C LEU A 72 -23.30 -20.39 4.17
N SER A 73 -23.13 -20.37 2.85
CA SER A 73 -22.32 -21.35 2.14
C SER A 73 -20.99 -20.71 1.78
N LEU A 74 -19.88 -21.31 2.24
CA LEU A 74 -18.56 -20.76 1.97
C LEU A 74 -18.22 -20.79 0.49
N LEU A 75 -17.76 -19.66 -0.03
CA LEU A 75 -17.26 -19.54 -1.39
C LEU A 75 -16.02 -20.43 -1.59
N ASP A 76 -15.84 -20.99 -2.80
CA ASP A 76 -14.67 -21.83 -3.12
C ASP A 76 -13.35 -21.10 -2.86
N SER A 77 -13.30 -19.80 -3.14
CA SER A 77 -12.15 -18.94 -2.82
C SER A 77 -11.87 -18.87 -1.32
N PHE A 78 -12.92 -18.80 -0.47
CA PHE A 78 -12.75 -18.80 0.97
C PHE A 78 -12.20 -20.14 1.47
N LYS A 79 -12.73 -21.26 0.94
CA LYS A 79 -12.24 -22.59 1.26
C LYS A 79 -10.76 -22.73 0.87
N LEU A 80 -10.39 -22.24 -0.31
CA LEU A 80 -9.02 -22.22 -0.80
C LEU A 80 -8.08 -21.36 0.10
N TRP A 81 -8.50 -20.14 0.45
CA TRP A 81 -7.70 -19.24 1.31
C TRP A 81 -7.58 -19.76 2.74
N GLY A 82 -8.69 -20.24 3.31
CA GLY A 82 -8.72 -20.82 4.64
C GLY A 82 -7.90 -22.10 4.75
N GLU A 83 -7.93 -22.93 3.72
CA GLU A 83 -7.12 -24.14 3.63
C GLU A 83 -5.63 -23.86 3.85
N GLN A 84 -5.12 -22.73 3.32
CA GLN A 84 -3.72 -22.36 3.53
C GLN A 84 -3.43 -22.02 5.01
N ILE A 85 -4.37 -21.42 5.74
CA ILE A 85 -4.18 -21.09 7.15
C ILE A 85 -4.33 -22.33 8.04
N PHE A 86 -5.34 -23.16 7.79
CA PHE A 86 -5.70 -24.25 8.70
C PHE A 86 -4.98 -25.56 8.41
N GLY A 87 -4.64 -25.80 7.13
CA GLY A 87 -4.15 -27.10 6.68
C GLY A 87 -2.66 -27.32 6.92
N TRP A 88 -1.82 -26.30 6.81
CA TRP A 88 -0.36 -26.48 6.84
C TRP A 88 0.24 -26.38 8.22
N TYR A 89 1.09 -27.35 8.58
CA TYR A 89 1.82 -27.36 9.85
C TYR A 89 3.17 -28.07 9.75
N TYR A 90 3.99 -27.88 10.76
CA TYR A 90 5.27 -28.54 10.96
C TYR A 90 5.48 -28.86 12.44
N PHE A 91 6.49 -29.64 12.75
CA PHE A 91 6.83 -29.97 14.13
C PHE A 91 8.11 -29.25 14.57
N VAL A 92 8.08 -28.72 15.79
CA VAL A 92 9.24 -28.14 16.46
C VAL A 92 9.49 -28.85 17.77
N GLU A 93 10.78 -29.14 18.08
CA GLU A 93 11.16 -29.67 19.38
C GLU A 93 11.11 -28.52 20.40
N ARG A 94 10.35 -28.72 21.47
CA ARG A 94 10.25 -27.76 22.58
C ARG A 94 10.38 -28.45 23.91
N SER A 95 10.98 -27.76 24.88
CA SER A 95 10.94 -28.15 26.28
C SER A 95 9.58 -27.81 26.89
N VAL A 96 8.79 -28.82 27.21
CA VAL A 96 7.46 -28.68 27.78
C VAL A 96 7.52 -29.11 29.23
N TYR A 97 7.01 -28.26 30.13
CA TYR A 97 6.89 -28.65 31.55
C TYR A 97 5.83 -29.72 31.70
N GLN A 98 6.19 -30.83 32.29
CA GLN A 98 5.29 -31.94 32.61
C GLN A 98 5.20 -32.05 34.14
N PRO A 99 4.01 -31.81 34.74
CA PRO A 99 3.84 -32.00 36.18
C PRO A 99 3.97 -33.47 36.54
N ASN A 100 4.48 -33.73 37.74
CA ASN A 100 4.54 -35.08 38.27
C ASN A 100 3.13 -35.61 38.56
N PRO A 101 2.90 -36.93 38.47
CA PRO A 101 1.59 -37.54 38.73
C PRO A 101 1.07 -37.32 40.16
N ASP A 102 1.94 -37.05 41.12
CA ASP A 102 1.60 -36.76 42.51
C ASP A 102 1.17 -35.29 42.76
N GLY A 103 1.18 -34.46 41.72
CA GLY A 103 0.85 -33.06 41.79
C GLY A 103 1.90 -32.15 42.42
N HIS A 104 3.05 -32.67 42.81
CA HIS A 104 4.14 -31.91 43.40
C HIS A 104 5.33 -31.78 42.46
N GLY A 105 5.58 -30.56 42.00
CA GLY A 105 6.67 -30.27 41.07
C GLY A 105 6.45 -30.82 39.66
N GLY A 106 7.52 -30.92 38.89
CA GLY A 106 7.52 -31.42 37.52
C GLY A 106 8.89 -31.25 36.89
N HIS A 107 9.04 -31.72 35.68
CA HIS A 107 10.29 -31.67 34.95
C HIS A 107 10.03 -31.22 33.49
N TYR A 108 11.06 -30.71 32.83
CA TYR A 108 10.98 -30.35 31.42
C TYR A 108 11.32 -31.55 30.54
N VAL A 109 10.43 -31.88 29.63
CA VAL A 109 10.66 -32.95 28.63
C VAL A 109 10.67 -32.32 27.24
N ARG A 110 11.54 -32.82 26.37
CA ARG A 110 11.53 -32.43 24.96
C ARG A 110 10.39 -33.17 24.27
N LYS A 111 9.52 -32.38 23.58
CA LYS A 111 8.42 -32.91 22.80
C LYS A 111 8.38 -32.24 21.44
N ASN A 112 8.02 -32.99 20.42
CA ASN A 112 7.65 -32.43 19.13
C ASN A 112 6.26 -31.84 19.25
N VAL A 113 6.19 -30.51 19.14
CA VAL A 113 4.94 -29.74 19.19
C VAL A 113 4.53 -29.37 17.77
N LYS A 114 3.28 -29.68 17.42
CA LYS A 114 2.66 -29.26 16.17
C LYS A 114 2.56 -27.74 16.16
N LYS A 115 3.01 -27.10 15.07
CA LYS A 115 2.97 -25.66 14.90
C LYS A 115 2.41 -25.34 13.51
N ARG A 116 1.52 -24.34 13.44
CA ARG A 116 1.00 -23.80 12.18
C ARG A 116 2.14 -23.28 11.32
N LEU A 117 2.13 -23.59 10.03
CA LEU A 117 3.15 -23.11 9.10
C LEU A 117 2.84 -21.66 8.66
N ILE A 118 1.64 -21.42 8.15
CA ILE A 118 1.24 -20.10 7.65
C ILE A 118 0.74 -19.24 8.81
N ASN A 119 1.43 -18.15 9.08
CA ASN A 119 1.08 -17.20 10.14
C ASN A 119 0.76 -15.79 9.60
N LYS A 120 1.05 -15.53 8.33
CA LYS A 120 0.61 -14.31 7.63
C LYS A 120 -0.06 -14.67 6.31
N GLN A 121 -1.17 -14.02 6.02
CA GLN A 121 -1.86 -14.15 4.74
C GLN A 121 -2.17 -12.77 4.18
N TYR A 122 -1.76 -12.53 2.96
CA TYR A 122 -2.08 -11.33 2.20
C TYR A 122 -3.11 -11.64 1.13
N LEU A 123 -4.25 -10.96 1.20
CA LEU A 123 -5.31 -11.02 0.20
C LEU A 123 -5.44 -9.67 -0.47
N ILE A 124 -4.89 -9.54 -1.66
CA ILE A 124 -5.07 -8.37 -2.52
C ILE A 124 -6.05 -8.78 -3.60
N VAL A 125 -7.30 -8.36 -3.49
CA VAL A 125 -8.38 -8.79 -4.36
C VAL A 125 -9.38 -7.66 -4.57
N ALA A 126 -10.07 -7.66 -5.70
CA ALA A 126 -11.00 -6.61 -6.10
C ALA A 126 -12.04 -6.26 -5.03
N ARG A 127 -12.52 -5.01 -5.07
CA ARG A 127 -13.70 -4.60 -4.30
C ARG A 127 -14.93 -5.42 -4.72
N GLY A 128 -15.69 -5.90 -3.74
CA GLY A 128 -16.84 -6.77 -3.97
C GLY A 128 -16.54 -8.27 -3.89
N ALA A 129 -15.30 -8.69 -3.59
CA ALA A 129 -14.92 -10.10 -3.40
C ALA A 129 -15.26 -10.66 -2.00
N ALA A 130 -16.02 -9.94 -1.18
CA ALA A 130 -16.43 -10.30 0.18
C ALA A 130 -15.28 -10.54 1.18
N LYS A 131 -14.14 -9.84 1.01
CA LYS A 131 -12.93 -9.92 1.87
C LYS A 131 -13.22 -9.83 3.37
N SER A 132 -14.00 -8.83 3.77
CA SER A 132 -14.31 -8.57 5.18
C SER A 132 -15.11 -9.70 5.81
N MET A 133 -15.99 -10.36 5.04
CA MET A 133 -16.69 -11.57 5.47
C MET A 133 -15.70 -12.72 5.74
N TYR A 134 -14.72 -12.93 4.85
CA TYR A 134 -13.68 -13.92 5.07
C TYR A 134 -12.91 -13.67 6.38
N GLY A 135 -12.48 -12.44 6.65
CA GLY A 135 -11.84 -12.07 7.92
C GLY A 135 -12.71 -12.40 9.15
N SER A 136 -14.02 -12.14 9.06
CA SER A 136 -14.99 -12.47 10.12
C SER A 136 -15.13 -13.97 10.36
N THR A 137 -15.03 -14.82 9.33
CA THR A 137 -15.10 -16.28 9.48
C THR A 137 -13.95 -16.82 10.31
N LEU A 138 -12.74 -16.33 10.05
CA LEU A 138 -11.54 -16.69 10.81
C LEU A 138 -11.64 -16.24 12.26
N GLN A 139 -11.97 -14.97 12.48
CA GLN A 139 -12.07 -14.41 13.83
C GLN A 139 -13.15 -15.09 14.65
N GLY A 140 -14.29 -15.39 14.04
CA GLY A 140 -15.38 -16.12 14.70
C GLY A 140 -14.97 -17.51 15.16
N TYR A 141 -14.24 -18.24 14.32
CA TYR A 141 -13.72 -19.56 14.67
C TYR A 141 -12.77 -19.51 15.86
N PHE A 142 -11.75 -18.64 15.81
CA PHE A 142 -10.79 -18.51 16.90
C PHE A 142 -11.37 -17.92 18.20
N LEU A 143 -12.47 -17.15 18.10
CA LEU A 143 -13.16 -16.62 19.27
C LEU A 143 -13.99 -17.69 20.01
N ASN A 144 -14.61 -18.61 19.24
CA ASN A 144 -15.65 -19.49 19.77
C ASN A 144 -15.29 -20.96 19.80
N VAL A 145 -14.35 -21.42 18.96
CA VAL A 145 -13.98 -22.84 18.81
C VAL A 145 -12.58 -23.13 19.38
N ASP A 146 -11.64 -22.19 19.28
CA ASP A 146 -10.32 -22.36 19.88
C ASP A 146 -10.46 -22.43 21.41
N THR A 147 -9.92 -23.47 22.00
CA THR A 147 -9.98 -23.71 23.45
C THR A 147 -8.98 -22.84 24.24
N SER A 148 -8.04 -22.20 23.58
CA SER A 148 -7.13 -21.24 24.21
C SER A 148 -7.78 -19.88 24.36
N THR A 149 -7.44 -19.14 25.41
CA THR A 149 -7.80 -17.72 25.51
C THR A 149 -7.12 -16.95 24.39
N THR A 150 -7.91 -16.28 23.56
CA THR A 150 -7.41 -15.52 22.43
C THR A 150 -7.68 -14.03 22.57
N HIS A 151 -6.67 -13.21 22.27
CA HIS A 151 -6.84 -11.78 22.04
C HIS A 151 -6.76 -11.54 20.53
N GLN A 152 -7.81 -10.95 19.98
CA GLN A 152 -7.95 -10.72 18.55
C GLN A 152 -8.23 -9.26 18.27
N ILE A 153 -7.79 -8.76 17.14
CA ILE A 153 -8.08 -7.39 16.69
C ILE A 153 -8.58 -7.35 15.25
N THR A 154 -9.44 -6.37 15.00
CA THR A 154 -9.78 -5.88 13.67
C THR A 154 -9.32 -4.44 13.56
N THR A 155 -8.57 -4.11 12.52
CA THR A 155 -8.10 -2.76 12.26
C THR A 155 -8.29 -2.37 10.80
N ALA A 156 -8.60 -1.09 10.56
CA ALA A 156 -8.77 -0.49 9.24
C ALA A 156 -8.41 1.01 9.32
N PRO A 157 -8.25 1.72 8.19
CA PRO A 157 -7.91 3.16 8.18
C PRO A 157 -8.83 4.02 9.03
N THR A 158 -10.11 3.68 9.10
CA THR A 158 -11.08 4.33 9.99
C THR A 158 -11.74 3.32 10.94
N MET A 159 -12.11 3.78 12.12
CA MET A 159 -12.84 2.95 13.09
C MET A 159 -14.15 2.38 12.50
N LYS A 160 -14.85 3.17 11.68
CA LYS A 160 -16.10 2.73 11.04
C LYS A 160 -15.85 1.55 10.08
N GLN A 161 -14.81 1.61 9.27
CA GLN A 161 -14.43 0.48 8.40
C GLN A 161 -14.07 -0.76 9.21
N ALA A 162 -13.29 -0.60 10.29
CA ALA A 162 -12.94 -1.72 11.16
C ALA A 162 -14.18 -2.34 11.85
N GLU A 163 -15.18 -1.53 12.24
CA GLU A 163 -16.46 -2.03 12.73
C GLU A 163 -17.26 -2.79 11.66
N GLU A 164 -17.17 -2.38 10.39
CA GLU A 164 -17.82 -3.05 9.27
C GLU A 164 -17.24 -4.45 9.02
N VAL A 165 -15.92 -4.63 9.17
CA VAL A 165 -15.28 -5.97 9.06
C VAL A 165 -15.84 -6.93 10.10
N MET A 166 -16.13 -6.48 11.31
CA MET A 166 -16.69 -7.30 12.38
C MET A 166 -18.23 -7.49 12.23
N SER A 167 -18.89 -6.72 11.38
CA SER A 167 -20.36 -6.75 11.25
C SER A 167 -20.93 -8.12 10.90
N PRO A 168 -20.35 -8.94 9.99
CA PRO A 168 -20.86 -10.28 9.69
C PRO A 168 -20.88 -11.18 10.93
N LEU A 169 -19.82 -11.16 11.74
CA LEU A 169 -19.79 -11.93 12.99
C LEU A 169 -20.87 -11.47 13.98
N ARG A 170 -21.08 -10.16 14.14
CA ARG A 170 -22.14 -9.62 15.00
C ARG A 170 -23.54 -10.02 14.51
N THR A 171 -23.73 -10.02 13.20
CA THR A 171 -24.99 -10.49 12.60
C THR A 171 -25.22 -11.97 12.92
N ALA A 172 -24.19 -12.79 12.76
CA ALA A 172 -24.27 -14.21 13.10
C ALA A 172 -24.63 -14.42 14.58
N ILE A 173 -24.00 -13.68 15.51
CA ILE A 173 -24.32 -13.76 16.94
C ILE A 173 -25.81 -13.47 17.23
N THR A 174 -26.43 -12.56 16.47
CA THR A 174 -27.83 -12.15 16.71
C THR A 174 -28.87 -12.93 15.91
N ARG A 175 -28.47 -13.57 14.80
CA ARG A 175 -29.39 -14.20 13.83
C ARG A 175 -29.10 -15.67 13.55
N SER A 176 -27.96 -16.18 13.98
CA SER A 176 -27.61 -17.59 13.75
C SER A 176 -28.62 -18.51 14.40
N ARG A 177 -28.92 -19.59 13.70
CA ARG A 177 -29.71 -20.72 14.19
C ARG A 177 -28.81 -21.92 14.53
N GLY A 178 -27.50 -21.75 14.40
CA GLY A 178 -26.52 -22.78 14.70
C GLY A 178 -26.47 -23.13 16.18
N PRO A 179 -26.22 -24.39 16.53
CA PRO A 179 -26.31 -24.88 17.90
C PRO A 179 -25.29 -24.19 18.86
N LEU A 180 -24.12 -23.83 18.35
CA LEU A 180 -23.11 -23.14 19.17
C LEU A 180 -23.55 -21.73 19.54
N PHE A 181 -24.02 -20.92 18.59
CA PHE A 181 -24.51 -19.57 18.90
C PHE A 181 -25.79 -19.58 19.71
N GLN A 182 -26.70 -20.53 19.51
CA GLN A 182 -27.83 -20.74 20.39
C GLN A 182 -27.37 -20.98 21.84
N PHE A 183 -26.41 -21.91 22.03
CA PHE A 183 -25.82 -22.18 23.34
C PHE A 183 -25.13 -20.95 23.95
N LEU A 184 -24.39 -20.18 23.15
CA LEU A 184 -23.63 -19.01 23.62
C LEU A 184 -24.54 -17.82 23.98
N THR A 185 -25.68 -17.67 23.33
CA THR A 185 -26.62 -16.56 23.53
C THR A 185 -27.74 -16.88 24.49
N GLU A 186 -28.07 -18.16 24.69
CA GLU A 186 -29.08 -18.62 25.61
C GLU A 186 -28.55 -18.82 27.05
N GLY A 187 -29.28 -18.32 28.02
CA GLY A 187 -28.94 -18.45 29.43
C GLY A 187 -27.78 -17.56 29.90
N SER A 188 -27.46 -17.68 31.18
CA SER A 188 -26.41 -16.90 31.82
C SER A 188 -25.37 -17.80 32.49
N LEU A 189 -24.13 -17.33 32.57
CA LEU A 189 -23.09 -17.95 33.41
C LEU A 189 -23.47 -17.75 34.89
N GLN A 190 -23.63 -18.84 35.65
CA GLN A 190 -23.77 -18.77 37.11
C GLN A 190 -22.45 -18.31 37.71
N ASN A 191 -22.46 -17.21 38.42
CA ASN A 191 -21.29 -16.72 39.13
C ASN A 191 -21.08 -17.56 40.40
N THR A 192 -19.97 -18.26 40.47
CA THR A 192 -19.58 -19.06 41.65
C THR A 192 -19.17 -18.21 42.86
N THR A 193 -19.09 -16.89 42.73
CA THR A 193 -18.64 -15.95 43.78
C THR A 193 -19.75 -15.06 44.36
N GLY A 194 -21.00 -15.50 44.37
CA GLY A 194 -22.07 -14.85 45.15
C GLY A 194 -22.55 -13.44 44.74
N SER A 195 -22.01 -12.89 43.67
CA SER A 195 -22.47 -11.61 43.09
C SER A 195 -23.67 -11.85 42.15
N LYS A 196 -24.78 -11.13 42.36
CA LYS A 196 -26.06 -11.28 41.66
C LYS A 196 -26.11 -10.87 40.19
N ALA A 197 -24.99 -10.65 39.54
CA ALA A 197 -24.95 -10.28 38.13
C ALA A 197 -24.85 -11.52 37.23
N ASN A 198 -25.96 -11.92 36.65
CA ASN A 198 -25.97 -12.88 35.54
C ASN A 198 -25.20 -12.30 34.36
N ARG A 199 -24.02 -12.85 34.05
CA ARG A 199 -23.30 -12.49 32.85
C ARG A 199 -23.74 -13.38 31.69
N THR A 200 -23.95 -12.79 30.51
CA THR A 200 -24.12 -13.54 29.26
C THR A 200 -22.84 -14.33 28.97
N LYS A 201 -22.94 -15.49 28.31
CA LYS A 201 -21.75 -16.27 27.88
C LYS A 201 -20.97 -15.53 26.79
N LEU A 202 -21.64 -14.73 25.98
CA LEU A 202 -21.10 -13.93 24.92
C LEU A 202 -21.62 -12.50 25.01
N ALA A 203 -20.73 -11.51 24.94
CA ALA A 203 -21.10 -10.09 24.84
C ALA A 203 -20.66 -9.53 23.49
N SER A 204 -21.58 -8.86 22.79
CA SER A 204 -21.30 -8.21 21.52
C SER A 204 -21.63 -6.72 21.60
N THR A 205 -20.69 -5.87 21.26
CA THR A 205 -20.80 -4.41 21.19
C THR A 205 -20.29 -3.89 19.85
N LYS A 206 -20.44 -2.59 19.60
CA LYS A 206 -19.84 -1.98 18.42
C LYS A 206 -18.30 -2.07 18.41
N LYS A 207 -17.67 -2.12 19.59
CA LYS A 207 -16.21 -2.07 19.75
C LYS A 207 -15.57 -3.44 19.89
N GLY A 208 -16.34 -4.51 20.04
CA GLY A 208 -15.78 -5.84 20.19
C GLY A 208 -16.79 -6.91 20.58
N VAL A 209 -16.30 -8.14 20.58
CA VAL A 209 -17.03 -9.34 21.02
C VAL A 209 -16.18 -10.06 22.06
N GLU A 210 -16.74 -10.41 23.18
CA GLU A 210 -16.08 -11.13 24.26
C GLU A 210 -16.80 -12.45 24.54
N ASN A 211 -16.04 -13.55 24.50
CA ASN A 211 -16.54 -14.87 24.88
C ASN A 211 -16.04 -15.19 26.30
N PHE A 212 -16.93 -15.14 27.27
CA PHE A 212 -16.60 -15.37 28.69
C PHE A 212 -16.32 -16.83 29.05
N LEU A 213 -16.69 -17.79 28.19
CA LEU A 213 -16.37 -19.20 28.43
C LEU A 213 -14.89 -19.50 28.16
N THR A 214 -14.35 -18.93 27.09
CA THR A 214 -12.93 -19.10 26.72
C THR A 214 -12.05 -17.99 27.28
N GLY A 215 -12.64 -16.88 27.76
CA GLY A 215 -11.92 -15.66 28.11
C GLY A 215 -11.37 -14.91 26.90
N SER A 216 -11.90 -15.20 25.71
CA SER A 216 -11.41 -14.63 24.45
C SER A 216 -12.07 -13.30 24.13
N LEU A 217 -11.27 -12.38 23.58
CA LEU A 217 -11.69 -11.02 23.22
C LEU A 217 -11.32 -10.73 21.77
N LEU A 218 -12.29 -10.28 20.98
CA LEU A 218 -12.10 -9.62 19.71
C LEU A 218 -12.45 -8.14 19.85
N GLU A 219 -11.53 -7.25 19.50
CA GLU A 219 -11.77 -5.81 19.59
C GLU A 219 -11.41 -5.06 18.30
N VAL A 220 -12.10 -3.94 18.10
CA VAL A 220 -11.81 -3.01 16.99
C VAL A 220 -10.81 -1.97 17.46
N ARG A 221 -9.73 -1.79 16.71
CA ARG A 221 -8.65 -0.84 16.97
C ARG A 221 -8.41 0.07 15.77
N PRO A 222 -8.07 1.36 15.97
CA PRO A 222 -7.64 2.21 14.86
C PRO A 222 -6.29 1.74 14.31
N MET A 223 -6.10 1.89 13.00
CA MET A 223 -4.87 1.54 12.30
C MET A 223 -3.77 2.58 12.58
N SER A 224 -3.06 2.39 13.68
CA SER A 224 -1.97 3.26 14.15
C SER A 224 -0.98 2.46 14.96
N ILE A 225 0.32 2.62 14.70
CA ILE A 225 1.41 1.91 15.40
C ILE A 225 1.27 2.07 16.92
N ASN A 226 1.05 3.29 17.41
CA ASN A 226 0.92 3.57 18.84
C ASN A 226 -0.22 2.81 19.55
N LYS A 227 -1.23 2.34 18.80
CA LYS A 227 -2.39 1.61 19.33
C LYS A 227 -2.29 0.10 19.16
N LEU A 228 -1.38 -0.36 18.33
CA LEU A 228 -1.26 -1.76 17.92
C LEU A 228 0.04 -2.40 18.41
N GLN A 229 1.09 -1.60 18.62
CA GLN A 229 2.39 -2.08 19.07
C GLN A 229 2.32 -2.70 20.48
N GLY A 230 3.00 -3.84 20.63
CA GLY A 230 3.15 -4.51 21.94
C GLY A 230 1.96 -5.37 22.36
N LEU A 231 0.87 -5.40 21.61
CA LEU A 231 -0.28 -6.26 21.89
C LEU A 231 0.06 -7.73 21.62
N GLN A 232 -0.25 -8.62 22.56
CA GLN A 232 -0.12 -10.07 22.36
C GLN A 232 -1.36 -10.62 21.65
N ILE A 233 -1.33 -10.59 20.33
CA ILE A 233 -2.48 -10.88 19.48
C ILE A 233 -2.37 -12.29 18.93
N LYS A 234 -3.45 -13.07 19.04
CA LYS A 234 -3.58 -14.39 18.40
C LYS A 234 -4.04 -14.28 16.95
N VAL A 235 -5.03 -13.42 16.68
CA VAL A 235 -5.55 -13.20 15.33
C VAL A 235 -5.71 -11.70 15.07
N ALA A 236 -5.15 -11.22 13.99
CA ALA A 236 -5.34 -9.86 13.51
C ALA A 236 -5.93 -9.87 12.10
N THR A 237 -7.00 -9.11 11.89
CA THR A 237 -7.50 -8.76 10.56
C THR A 237 -7.16 -7.30 10.29
N VAL A 238 -6.35 -7.05 9.27
CA VAL A 238 -5.92 -5.72 8.83
C VAL A 238 -6.59 -5.44 7.50
N ASP A 239 -7.64 -4.62 7.51
CA ASP A 239 -8.43 -4.32 6.31
C ASP A 239 -7.98 -3.02 5.64
N GLU A 240 -8.04 -3.00 4.31
CA GLU A 240 -7.71 -1.85 3.44
C GLU A 240 -6.31 -1.25 3.72
N TRP A 241 -5.31 -2.12 4.00
CA TRP A 241 -3.94 -1.70 4.30
C TRP A 241 -3.21 -1.05 3.10
N LEU A 242 -3.72 -1.19 1.87
CA LEU A 242 -3.27 -0.48 0.67
C LEU A 242 -4.00 0.83 0.44
N SER A 243 -4.99 1.19 1.28
CA SER A 243 -5.65 2.47 1.16
C SER A 243 -4.73 3.60 1.64
N GLY A 244 -4.67 4.56 0.91
CA GLY A 244 -3.89 5.77 0.72
C GLY A 244 -3.21 6.48 1.86
N ASP A 245 -3.65 6.48 3.06
CA ASP A 245 -3.12 7.39 4.09
C ASP A 245 -2.24 6.70 5.15
N ILE A 246 -1.93 5.42 4.94
CA ILE A 246 -1.12 4.64 5.88
C ILE A 246 0.35 4.86 5.54
N ARG A 247 1.03 5.65 6.36
CA ARG A 247 2.46 5.94 6.24
C ARG A 247 3.34 4.95 7.00
N GLU A 248 2.76 4.20 7.92
CA GLU A 248 3.44 3.36 8.88
C GLU A 248 3.31 1.88 8.51
N ASP A 249 4.33 1.07 8.81
CA ASP A 249 4.23 -0.39 8.74
C ASP A 249 3.43 -0.95 9.93
N VAL A 250 2.12 -0.89 9.81
CA VAL A 250 1.18 -1.38 10.81
C VAL A 250 1.23 -2.91 10.94
N ILE A 251 1.45 -3.62 9.84
CA ILE A 251 1.49 -5.09 9.83
C ILE A 251 2.73 -5.57 10.59
N GLY A 252 3.90 -4.98 10.35
CA GLY A 252 5.12 -5.28 11.09
C GLY A 252 5.01 -4.95 12.58
N ALA A 253 4.33 -3.85 12.93
CA ALA A 253 4.10 -3.50 14.34
C ALA A 253 3.20 -4.52 15.08
N ILE A 254 2.17 -5.05 14.41
CA ILE A 254 1.32 -6.13 14.94
C ILE A 254 2.15 -7.42 15.09
N GLU A 255 2.95 -7.77 14.08
CA GLU A 255 3.77 -8.98 14.09
C GLU A 255 4.76 -9.02 15.25
N GLN A 256 5.41 -7.89 15.57
CA GLN A 256 6.32 -7.80 16.72
C GLN A 256 5.65 -8.18 18.05
N GLY A 257 4.39 -7.78 18.25
CA GLY A 257 3.59 -8.16 19.42
C GLY A 257 3.11 -9.61 19.35
N ALA A 258 2.57 -10.01 18.21
CA ALA A 258 2.01 -11.33 17.95
C ALA A 258 3.06 -12.45 18.01
N SER A 259 4.34 -12.17 17.66
CA SER A 259 5.44 -13.16 17.71
C SER A 259 5.65 -13.81 19.08
N LYS A 260 5.15 -13.20 20.16
CA LYS A 260 5.15 -13.74 21.52
C LYS A 260 4.04 -14.77 21.77
N VAL A 261 3.06 -14.84 20.88
CA VAL A 261 1.92 -15.74 20.95
C VAL A 261 2.17 -16.95 20.05
N ASN A 262 1.90 -18.16 20.57
CA ASN A 262 2.00 -19.36 19.74
C ASN A 262 0.91 -19.37 18.67
N ASP A 263 1.30 -19.73 17.44
CA ASP A 263 0.39 -19.90 16.31
C ASP A 263 -0.48 -18.66 16.04
N TYR A 264 0.14 -17.47 16.11
CA TYR A 264 -0.56 -16.25 15.72
C TYR A 264 -0.88 -16.24 14.22
N ILE A 265 -1.90 -15.46 13.85
CA ILE A 265 -2.33 -15.28 12.47
C ILE A 265 -2.56 -13.79 12.21
N ILE A 266 -1.97 -13.28 11.14
CA ILE A 266 -2.25 -11.95 10.62
C ILE A 266 -2.83 -12.11 9.21
N VAL A 267 -4.04 -11.63 9.00
CA VAL A 267 -4.71 -11.62 7.70
C VAL A 267 -4.82 -10.18 7.23
N ALA A 268 -4.01 -9.83 6.26
CA ALA A 268 -3.99 -8.50 5.64
C ALA A 268 -4.83 -8.53 4.35
N ILE A 269 -6.00 -7.92 4.38
CA ILE A 269 -6.95 -7.90 3.27
C ILE A 269 -7.06 -6.49 2.70
N SER A 270 -7.01 -6.34 1.39
CA SER A 270 -7.17 -5.03 0.72
C SER A 270 -7.60 -5.21 -0.74
N SER A 271 -8.21 -4.18 -1.29
CA SER A 271 -8.17 -3.93 -2.74
C SER A 271 -6.91 -3.15 -3.09
N GLU A 272 -6.53 -3.13 -4.38
CA GLU A 272 -5.41 -2.31 -4.85
C GLU A 272 -5.67 -0.84 -4.49
N GLY A 273 -4.66 -0.19 -3.92
CA GLY A 273 -4.70 1.22 -3.60
C GLY A 273 -4.37 2.11 -4.79
N THR A 274 -4.78 3.38 -4.70
CA THR A 274 -4.45 4.42 -5.68
C THR A 274 -3.27 5.28 -5.25
N VAL A 275 -2.58 4.88 -4.18
CA VAL A 275 -1.41 5.56 -3.65
C VAL A 275 -0.16 4.80 -4.06
N ARG A 276 0.84 5.52 -4.56
CA ARG A 276 2.11 4.96 -4.98
C ARG A 276 3.25 5.45 -4.09
N ASN A 277 4.31 4.63 -4.04
CA ASN A 277 5.55 4.94 -3.33
C ASN A 277 5.42 5.05 -1.79
N GLY A 278 4.38 4.46 -1.21
CA GLY A 278 4.15 4.39 0.23
C GLY A 278 4.56 3.05 0.85
N SER A 279 4.24 2.88 2.15
CA SER A 279 4.50 1.62 2.89
C SER A 279 3.85 0.39 2.24
N GLY A 280 2.67 0.56 1.63
CA GLY A 280 1.99 -0.51 0.90
C GLY A 280 2.78 -1.02 -0.31
N ASP A 281 3.41 -0.13 -1.08
CA ASP A 281 4.25 -0.54 -2.22
C ASP A 281 5.53 -1.23 -1.74
N THR A 282 6.11 -0.82 -0.61
CA THR A 282 7.25 -1.52 0.00
C THR A 282 6.90 -2.96 0.38
N ILE A 283 5.73 -3.17 1.01
CA ILE A 283 5.25 -4.53 1.33
C ILE A 283 5.02 -5.33 0.04
N LYS A 284 4.41 -4.74 -0.99
CA LYS A 284 4.19 -5.42 -2.27
C LYS A 284 5.51 -5.85 -2.95
N MET A 285 6.58 -5.07 -2.82
CA MET A 285 7.91 -5.48 -3.31
C MET A 285 8.40 -6.72 -2.58
N GLU A 286 8.34 -6.76 -1.24
CA GLU A 286 8.69 -7.94 -0.46
C GLU A 286 7.84 -9.16 -0.85
N LEU A 287 6.52 -8.98 -1.03
CA LEU A 287 5.65 -10.05 -1.49
C LEU A 287 6.03 -10.57 -2.87
N MET A 288 6.45 -9.69 -3.78
CA MET A 288 6.91 -10.07 -5.11
C MET A 288 8.23 -10.85 -5.05
N ASP A 289 9.18 -10.45 -4.19
CA ASP A 289 10.44 -11.19 -3.98
C ASP A 289 10.16 -12.59 -3.41
N ILE A 290 9.18 -12.72 -2.51
CA ILE A 290 8.72 -14.03 -2.01
C ILE A 290 8.11 -14.86 -3.14
N LEU A 291 7.24 -14.28 -3.97
CA LEU A 291 6.58 -14.98 -5.09
C LEU A 291 7.57 -15.45 -6.16
N LYS A 292 8.62 -14.67 -6.42
CA LYS A 292 9.69 -15.04 -7.35
C LYS A 292 10.69 -16.06 -6.80
N GLY A 293 10.69 -16.28 -5.47
CA GLY A 293 11.67 -17.12 -4.79
C GLY A 293 13.00 -16.42 -4.48
N ASP A 294 13.11 -15.11 -4.70
CA ASP A 294 14.28 -14.31 -4.34
C ASP A 294 14.42 -14.20 -2.81
N TYR A 295 13.29 -14.25 -2.10
CA TYR A 295 13.21 -14.36 -0.65
C TYR A 295 12.35 -15.54 -0.23
N ILE A 296 12.96 -16.56 0.40
CA ILE A 296 12.24 -17.77 0.83
C ILE A 296 11.58 -17.53 2.18
N ASN A 297 10.25 -17.46 2.20
CA ASN A 297 9.46 -17.36 3.42
C ASN A 297 8.23 -18.31 3.36
N PRO A 298 8.31 -19.51 3.95
CA PRO A 298 7.21 -20.47 3.91
C PRO A 298 6.04 -20.11 4.85
N HIS A 299 6.20 -19.09 5.70
CA HIS A 299 5.19 -18.69 6.69
C HIS A 299 4.17 -17.69 6.14
N VAL A 300 4.28 -17.32 4.88
CA VAL A 300 3.42 -16.32 4.23
C VAL A 300 2.63 -16.97 3.11
N SER A 301 1.31 -16.74 3.06
CA SER A 301 0.42 -17.09 1.95
C SER A 301 0.01 -15.81 1.22
N ILE A 302 0.11 -15.80 -0.11
CA ILE A 302 -0.06 -14.58 -0.94
C ILE A 302 -1.11 -14.82 -2.02
N TRP A 303 -2.28 -14.23 -1.88
CA TRP A 303 -3.34 -14.26 -2.87
C TRP A 303 -3.51 -12.88 -3.48
N TRP A 304 -2.78 -12.63 -4.56
CA TRP A 304 -2.74 -11.33 -5.24
C TRP A 304 -3.44 -11.41 -6.59
N TYR A 305 -4.73 -11.06 -6.58
CA TYR A 305 -5.63 -11.10 -7.73
C TYR A 305 -5.63 -9.75 -8.46
N LYS A 306 -5.36 -9.77 -9.76
CA LYS A 306 -5.35 -8.58 -10.63
C LYS A 306 -5.41 -8.99 -12.10
N LEU A 307 -5.68 -8.04 -12.98
CA LEU A 307 -5.40 -8.23 -14.40
C LEU A 307 -3.90 -8.12 -14.66
N ASP A 308 -3.40 -8.82 -15.67
CA ASP A 308 -1.99 -8.75 -16.07
C ASP A 308 -1.68 -7.48 -16.89
N SER A 309 -2.67 -6.98 -17.65
CA SER A 309 -2.54 -5.73 -18.41
C SER A 309 -3.87 -4.95 -18.44
N ILE A 310 -3.79 -3.67 -18.81
CA ILE A 310 -4.95 -2.82 -18.99
C ILE A 310 -5.82 -3.25 -20.18
N ASP A 311 -5.25 -3.94 -21.15
CA ASP A 311 -5.97 -4.41 -22.34
C ASP A 311 -7.01 -5.49 -21.98
N GLU A 312 -6.82 -6.20 -20.87
CA GLU A 312 -7.76 -7.21 -20.37
C GLU A 312 -9.04 -6.60 -19.75
N VAL A 313 -9.08 -5.29 -19.52
CA VAL A 313 -10.26 -4.61 -18.93
C VAL A 313 -11.50 -4.74 -19.82
N GLY A 314 -11.32 -4.76 -21.13
CA GLY A 314 -12.39 -4.94 -22.10
C GLY A 314 -12.85 -6.39 -22.29
N ASP A 315 -12.21 -7.37 -21.63
CA ASP A 315 -12.51 -8.80 -21.77
C ASP A 315 -13.15 -9.36 -20.49
N PRO A 316 -14.47 -9.60 -20.47
CA PRO A 316 -15.17 -10.12 -19.31
C PRO A 316 -14.68 -11.50 -18.81
N GLU A 317 -14.09 -12.33 -19.67
CA GLU A 317 -13.55 -13.64 -19.28
C GLU A 317 -12.30 -13.48 -18.39
N MET A 318 -11.53 -12.41 -18.58
CA MET A 318 -10.34 -12.12 -17.79
C MET A 318 -10.64 -11.51 -16.41
N TRP A 319 -11.84 -10.99 -16.17
CA TRP A 319 -12.17 -10.32 -14.91
C TRP A 319 -12.08 -11.24 -13.68
N LEU A 320 -12.21 -12.53 -13.86
CA LEU A 320 -11.99 -13.54 -12.81
C LEU A 320 -10.55 -13.51 -12.25
N LYS A 321 -9.55 -13.06 -13.02
CA LYS A 321 -8.18 -12.85 -12.54
C LYS A 321 -8.12 -11.84 -11.40
N ALA A 322 -9.00 -10.82 -11.42
CA ALA A 322 -9.03 -9.77 -10.39
C ALA A 322 -10.05 -10.08 -9.27
N ASN A 323 -11.14 -10.79 -9.60
CA ASN A 323 -12.18 -11.14 -8.63
C ASN A 323 -12.64 -12.60 -8.81
N PRO A 324 -12.11 -13.56 -8.01
CA PRO A 324 -12.50 -14.96 -8.11
C PRO A 324 -13.96 -15.22 -7.68
N ASN A 325 -14.65 -14.23 -7.10
CA ASN A 325 -16.03 -14.30 -6.65
C ASN A 325 -17.01 -13.53 -7.57
N LEU A 326 -16.55 -13.10 -8.74
CA LEU A 326 -17.39 -12.46 -9.72
C LEU A 326 -18.53 -13.40 -10.17
N GLY A 327 -19.73 -12.85 -10.29
CA GLY A 327 -20.94 -13.63 -10.52
C GLY A 327 -21.57 -14.25 -9.27
N LYS A 328 -20.83 -14.30 -8.15
CA LYS A 328 -21.32 -14.81 -6.84
C LYS A 328 -21.59 -13.67 -5.85
N THR A 329 -20.66 -12.73 -5.69
CA THR A 329 -20.76 -11.61 -4.73
C THR A 329 -21.05 -10.27 -5.39
N VAL A 330 -20.72 -10.12 -6.64
CA VAL A 330 -21.00 -8.97 -7.49
C VAL A 330 -21.28 -9.47 -8.92
N SER A 331 -22.23 -8.85 -9.60
CA SER A 331 -22.63 -9.27 -10.94
C SER A 331 -21.65 -8.79 -12.02
N TYR A 332 -21.59 -9.51 -13.15
CA TYR A 332 -20.88 -9.11 -14.36
C TYR A 332 -21.42 -7.78 -14.91
N GLU A 333 -22.74 -7.55 -14.81
CA GLU A 333 -23.36 -6.27 -15.20
C GLU A 333 -22.79 -5.08 -14.43
N THR A 334 -22.56 -5.22 -13.11
CA THR A 334 -21.92 -4.17 -12.30
C THR A 334 -20.52 -3.86 -12.81
N TYR A 335 -19.72 -4.88 -13.16
CA TYR A 335 -18.40 -4.68 -13.72
C TYR A 335 -18.44 -4.01 -15.08
N GLN A 336 -19.39 -4.40 -15.95
CA GLN A 336 -19.59 -3.76 -17.26
C GLN A 336 -19.91 -2.28 -17.12
N LEU A 337 -20.81 -1.90 -16.19
CA LEU A 337 -21.14 -0.50 -15.91
C LEU A 337 -19.92 0.28 -15.37
N ASP A 338 -19.08 -0.37 -14.53
CA ASP A 338 -17.86 0.24 -14.02
C ASP A 338 -16.83 0.47 -15.16
N VAL A 339 -16.70 -0.45 -16.12
CA VAL A 339 -15.86 -0.28 -17.32
C VAL A 339 -16.34 0.90 -18.16
N GLU A 340 -17.64 0.94 -18.49
CA GLU A 340 -18.23 2.07 -19.24
C GLU A 340 -18.04 3.42 -18.52
N ARG A 341 -18.15 3.42 -17.19
CA ARG A 341 -17.90 4.61 -16.39
C ARG A 341 -16.43 5.03 -16.43
N ALA A 342 -15.50 4.07 -16.40
CA ALA A 342 -14.07 4.33 -16.48
C ALA A 342 -13.68 4.95 -17.83
N GLU A 343 -14.37 4.57 -18.91
CA GLU A 343 -14.19 5.15 -20.25
C GLU A 343 -14.74 6.59 -20.36
N LYS A 344 -15.92 6.83 -19.77
CA LYS A 344 -16.65 8.10 -19.91
C LYS A 344 -16.28 9.15 -18.86
N ALA A 345 -15.72 8.75 -17.72
CA ALA A 345 -15.43 9.62 -16.59
C ALA A 345 -13.96 9.51 -16.14
N PRO A 346 -13.05 10.31 -16.71
CA PRO A 346 -11.61 10.25 -16.39
C PRO A 346 -11.31 10.35 -14.90
N ALA A 347 -12.07 11.15 -14.14
CA ALA A 347 -11.89 11.29 -12.69
C ALA A 347 -12.18 10.01 -11.90
N ALA A 348 -13.03 9.10 -12.41
CA ALA A 348 -13.35 7.83 -11.77
C ALA A 348 -12.48 6.67 -12.25
N ARG A 349 -11.83 6.82 -13.41
CA ARG A 349 -11.12 5.76 -14.12
C ARG A 349 -10.07 5.07 -13.24
N ASN A 350 -9.16 5.84 -12.67
CA ASN A 350 -8.05 5.29 -11.90
C ASN A 350 -8.52 4.53 -10.65
N ASP A 351 -9.55 5.04 -9.96
CA ASP A 351 -10.13 4.35 -8.79
C ASP A 351 -10.81 3.03 -9.20
N ILE A 352 -11.53 3.02 -10.31
CA ILE A 352 -12.17 1.79 -10.84
C ILE A 352 -11.11 0.78 -11.26
N LEU A 353 -10.12 1.17 -12.04
CA LEU A 353 -9.06 0.29 -12.53
C LEU A 353 -8.26 -0.32 -11.38
N ALA A 354 -7.92 0.46 -10.36
CA ALA A 354 -7.26 -0.04 -9.17
C ALA A 354 -8.15 -0.99 -8.36
N LYS A 355 -9.34 -0.54 -7.98
CA LYS A 355 -10.17 -1.26 -7.01
C LYS A 355 -10.97 -2.44 -7.57
N ARG A 356 -11.31 -2.42 -8.87
CA ARG A 356 -12.02 -3.53 -9.53
C ARG A 356 -11.11 -4.50 -10.24
N PHE A 357 -10.00 -4.01 -10.79
CA PHE A 357 -9.14 -4.81 -11.66
C PHE A 357 -7.74 -5.05 -11.10
N GLY A 358 -7.43 -4.48 -9.92
CA GLY A 358 -6.13 -4.66 -9.26
C GLY A 358 -4.97 -4.01 -10.01
N LEU A 359 -5.25 -3.13 -10.98
CA LEU A 359 -4.22 -2.44 -11.73
C LEU A 359 -3.64 -1.29 -10.88
N PRO A 360 -2.31 -1.18 -10.78
CA PRO A 360 -1.66 -0.17 -9.94
C PRO A 360 -1.78 1.23 -10.59
N MET A 361 -2.95 1.85 -10.41
CA MET A 361 -3.25 3.19 -10.92
C MET A 361 -3.05 4.24 -9.83
N GLU A 362 -2.77 5.47 -10.23
CA GLU A 362 -2.73 6.60 -9.32
C GLU A 362 -4.10 7.28 -9.22
N GLY A 363 -4.55 7.59 -7.99
CA GLY A 363 -5.95 7.99 -7.69
C GLY A 363 -6.31 9.45 -7.98
N TYR A 364 -5.42 10.23 -8.64
CA TYR A 364 -5.62 11.66 -8.88
C TYR A 364 -5.67 12.00 -10.36
N THR A 365 -6.44 13.05 -10.69
CA THR A 365 -6.30 13.71 -11.99
C THR A 365 -5.04 14.56 -11.92
N TYR A 366 -3.96 14.02 -12.46
CA TYR A 366 -2.70 14.75 -12.55
C TYR A 366 -2.80 15.87 -13.58
N TYR A 367 -2.04 16.92 -13.34
CA TYR A 367 -2.03 18.07 -14.24
C TYR A 367 -1.38 17.75 -15.58
N PHE A 368 -0.32 16.95 -15.56
CA PHE A 368 0.33 16.42 -16.76
C PHE A 368 -0.09 14.98 -17.01
N THR A 369 -0.37 14.62 -18.25
CA THR A 369 -0.66 13.24 -18.65
C THR A 369 0.63 12.41 -18.64
N TYR A 370 0.48 11.08 -18.69
CA TYR A 370 1.64 10.19 -18.74
C TYR A 370 2.52 10.48 -19.97
N GLU A 371 1.93 10.72 -21.13
CA GLU A 371 2.63 11.02 -22.38
C GLU A 371 3.43 12.32 -22.27
N GLU A 372 2.93 13.30 -21.56
CA GLU A 372 3.60 14.60 -21.33
C GLU A 372 4.81 14.45 -20.40
N THR A 373 4.80 13.47 -19.51
CA THR A 373 5.90 13.24 -18.56
C THR A 373 7.01 12.33 -19.10
N LEU A 374 6.85 11.78 -20.31
CA LEU A 374 7.87 10.94 -20.90
C LEU A 374 9.14 11.75 -21.24
N PRO A 375 10.34 11.24 -20.88
CA PRO A 375 11.59 11.93 -21.15
C PRO A 375 11.89 11.93 -22.66
N HIS A 376 12.71 12.89 -23.07
CA HIS A 376 13.21 13.03 -24.43
C HIS A 376 14.58 12.37 -24.56
N ARG A 377 15.15 12.37 -25.77
CA ARG A 377 16.54 11.97 -25.98
C ARG A 377 17.47 13.00 -25.34
N LYS A 378 18.57 12.54 -24.75
CA LYS A 378 19.58 13.36 -24.13
C LYS A 378 20.06 14.45 -25.11
N ARG A 379 20.09 15.69 -24.62
CA ARG A 379 20.54 16.87 -25.35
C ARG A 379 21.52 17.67 -24.50
N ASP A 380 22.53 18.17 -25.13
CA ASP A 380 23.51 19.07 -24.54
C ASP A 380 23.10 20.52 -24.75
N PHE A 381 23.30 21.35 -23.72
CA PHE A 381 22.98 22.78 -23.71
C PHE A 381 24.24 23.62 -23.41
N TRP A 382 25.42 23.10 -23.69
CA TRP A 382 26.69 23.79 -23.50
C TRP A 382 26.69 25.18 -24.14
N GLN A 383 27.12 26.18 -23.36
CA GLN A 383 27.17 27.62 -23.73
C GLN A 383 25.85 28.21 -24.23
N MET A 384 24.73 27.60 -23.86
CA MET A 384 23.42 28.18 -24.21
C MET A 384 22.91 29.10 -23.11
N PRO A 385 22.24 30.25 -23.49
CA PRO A 385 21.60 31.11 -22.51
C PRO A 385 20.41 30.40 -21.86
N CYS A 386 20.29 30.54 -20.54
CA CYS A 386 19.19 29.97 -19.78
C CYS A 386 18.66 30.91 -18.71
N SER A 387 17.41 30.68 -18.30
CA SER A 387 16.83 31.20 -17.09
C SER A 387 16.97 30.16 -15.98
N LEU A 388 17.42 30.57 -14.80
CA LEU A 388 17.48 29.75 -13.60
C LEU A 388 16.22 29.97 -12.78
N GLY A 389 15.56 28.89 -12.34
CA GLY A 389 14.48 28.94 -11.36
C GLY A 389 14.87 28.23 -10.09
N ALA A 390 14.43 28.71 -8.94
CA ALA A 390 14.78 28.20 -7.64
C ALA A 390 13.58 28.10 -6.70
N ASP A 391 13.26 26.88 -6.27
CA ASP A 391 12.32 26.61 -5.17
C ASP A 391 13.13 26.07 -3.98
N LEU A 392 13.32 26.91 -2.95
CA LEU A 392 14.29 26.73 -1.89
C LEU A 392 13.68 26.11 -0.63
N SER A 393 14.23 24.99 -0.20
CA SER A 393 13.86 24.24 0.99
C SER A 393 15.04 24.08 1.95
N GLN A 394 14.75 23.90 3.24
CA GLN A 394 15.76 23.63 4.26
C GLN A 394 16.13 22.13 4.38
N GLY A 395 15.64 21.28 3.47
CA GLY A 395 16.02 19.87 3.39
C GLY A 395 14.93 18.85 3.74
N ASP A 396 13.75 19.31 4.17
CA ASP A 396 12.57 18.45 4.33
C ASP A 396 11.91 18.16 2.97
N ASP A 397 11.99 19.10 2.04
CA ASP A 397 11.62 18.98 0.63
C ASP A 397 12.87 19.12 -0.25
N PHE A 398 12.73 18.93 -1.58
CA PHE A 398 13.83 19.26 -2.47
C PHE A 398 14.11 20.77 -2.44
N CYS A 399 15.37 21.12 -2.34
CA CYS A 399 15.83 22.43 -2.75
C CYS A 399 16.12 22.32 -4.25
N ALA A 400 15.20 22.81 -5.09
CA ALA A 400 15.13 22.53 -6.51
C ALA A 400 15.61 23.71 -7.36
N PHE A 401 16.44 23.41 -8.34
CA PHE A 401 16.88 24.37 -9.36
C PHE A 401 16.59 23.85 -10.75
N ILE A 402 16.09 24.71 -11.62
CA ILE A 402 15.80 24.40 -13.03
C ILE A 402 16.55 25.39 -13.91
N PHE A 403 17.27 24.85 -14.90
CA PHE A 403 17.83 25.59 -16.02
C PHE A 403 16.90 25.45 -17.21
N LEU A 404 16.30 26.57 -17.63
CA LEU A 404 15.34 26.63 -18.73
C LEU A 404 15.98 27.32 -19.94
N PHE A 405 16.21 26.58 -21.01
CA PHE A 405 16.90 27.02 -22.22
C PHE A 405 15.92 27.32 -23.34
N PRO A 406 15.65 28.58 -23.67
CA PRO A 406 14.80 28.91 -24.81
C PRO A 406 15.46 28.50 -26.13
N LEU A 407 14.71 27.81 -27.00
CA LEU A 407 15.20 27.31 -28.28
C LEU A 407 14.56 28.04 -29.47
N PRO A 408 15.23 28.12 -30.63
CA PRO A 408 14.76 28.92 -31.77
C PRO A 408 13.38 28.54 -32.29
N ASN A 409 12.93 27.30 -32.08
CA ASN A 409 11.62 26.82 -32.51
C ASN A 409 10.50 27.09 -31.49
N GLY A 410 10.77 27.84 -30.41
CA GLY A 410 9.83 28.15 -29.37
C GLY A 410 9.68 27.03 -28.30
N SER A 411 10.43 25.93 -28.41
CA SER A 411 10.54 24.93 -27.36
C SER A 411 11.53 25.35 -26.28
N PHE A 412 11.51 24.65 -25.15
CA PHE A 412 12.45 24.88 -24.06
C PHE A 412 13.18 23.59 -23.69
N GLY A 413 14.52 23.67 -23.60
CA GLY A 413 15.32 22.67 -22.92
C GLY A 413 15.16 22.83 -21.40
N VAL A 414 15.12 21.72 -20.67
CA VAL A 414 15.01 21.72 -19.23
C VAL A 414 16.07 20.80 -18.64
N LYS A 415 16.84 21.32 -17.68
CA LYS A 415 17.76 20.57 -16.84
C LYS A 415 17.49 20.89 -15.38
N THR A 416 17.64 19.89 -14.51
CA THR A 416 17.36 20.06 -13.09
C THR A 416 18.53 19.67 -12.21
N ARG A 417 18.70 20.41 -11.11
CA ARG A 417 19.61 20.05 -10.02
C ARG A 417 18.90 20.25 -8.69
N ASN A 418 18.82 19.20 -7.90
CA ASN A 418 18.05 19.21 -6.67
C ASN A 418 18.92 18.75 -5.51
N TYR A 419 18.64 19.24 -4.32
CA TYR A 419 19.37 18.90 -3.10
C TYR A 419 18.42 18.41 -2.03
N ILE A 420 18.89 17.42 -1.25
CA ILE A 420 18.19 16.85 -0.10
C ILE A 420 19.21 16.51 1.00
N THR A 421 18.78 16.42 2.25
CA THR A 421 19.66 15.98 3.33
C THR A 421 19.76 14.47 3.44
N SER A 422 20.92 13.96 3.88
CA SER A 422 21.10 12.53 4.18
C SER A 422 20.10 12.02 5.23
N THR A 423 19.74 12.84 6.21
CA THR A 423 18.73 12.52 7.23
C THR A 423 17.34 12.32 6.62
N THR A 424 16.94 13.15 5.66
CA THR A 424 15.64 13.01 4.98
C THR A 424 15.62 11.78 4.07
N LEU A 425 16.71 11.52 3.36
CA LEU A 425 16.87 10.33 2.54
C LEU A 425 16.71 9.03 3.36
N MET A 426 17.29 8.98 4.58
CA MET A 426 17.20 7.80 5.45
C MET A 426 15.78 7.52 5.95
N LYS A 427 14.90 8.51 6.00
CA LYS A 427 13.50 8.38 6.47
C LYS A 427 12.56 7.88 5.38
N LEU A 428 13.01 7.81 4.12
CA LEU A 428 12.16 7.42 3.00
C LEU A 428 11.83 5.91 3.04
N PRO A 429 10.61 5.53 2.61
CA PRO A 429 10.26 4.13 2.34
C PRO A 429 11.21 3.51 1.30
N ALA A 430 11.44 2.20 1.38
CA ALA A 430 12.38 1.49 0.49
C ALA A 430 12.07 1.70 -1.00
N ALA A 431 10.78 1.65 -1.38
CA ALA A 431 10.35 1.89 -2.76
C ALA A 431 10.71 3.29 -3.28
N MET A 432 10.66 4.31 -2.41
CA MET A 432 11.09 5.67 -2.76
C MET A 432 12.60 5.80 -2.85
N ARG A 433 13.33 5.11 -1.97
CA ARG A 433 14.79 5.15 -1.96
C ARG A 433 15.39 4.68 -3.29
N ILE A 434 14.85 3.60 -3.87
CA ILE A 434 15.27 3.09 -5.19
C ILE A 434 15.15 4.17 -6.27
N LYS A 435 14.06 4.93 -6.27
CA LYS A 435 13.90 6.05 -7.21
C LYS A 435 14.92 7.17 -6.98
N TYR A 436 15.16 7.51 -5.71
CA TYR A 436 16.14 8.54 -5.37
C TYR A 436 17.57 8.11 -5.70
N ASP A 437 17.89 6.81 -5.58
CA ASP A 437 19.16 6.24 -6.05
C ASP A 437 19.34 6.41 -7.57
N GLN A 438 18.27 6.28 -8.35
CA GLN A 438 18.27 6.57 -9.79
C GLN A 438 18.54 8.06 -10.06
N PHE A 439 17.85 8.98 -9.33
CA PHE A 439 18.07 10.42 -9.47
C PHE A 439 19.50 10.85 -9.08
N MET A 440 20.10 10.18 -8.10
CA MET A 440 21.50 10.40 -7.74
C MET A 440 22.45 9.89 -8.84
N ALA A 441 22.15 8.73 -9.41
CA ALA A 441 22.97 8.14 -10.49
C ALA A 441 22.94 8.96 -11.79
N GLU A 442 21.82 9.62 -12.11
CA GLU A 442 21.71 10.53 -13.25
C GLU A 442 22.29 11.94 -12.98
N GLY A 443 22.58 12.27 -11.72
CA GLY A 443 23.13 13.56 -11.28
C GLY A 443 22.10 14.67 -11.10
N SER A 444 20.81 14.38 -11.16
CA SER A 444 19.72 15.35 -10.95
C SER A 444 19.39 15.58 -9.46
N LEU A 445 19.83 14.67 -8.56
CA LEU A 445 19.70 14.77 -7.11
C LEU A 445 21.05 14.67 -6.41
N ILE A 446 21.35 15.65 -5.56
CA ILE A 446 22.55 15.70 -4.73
C ILE A 446 22.13 15.54 -3.25
N VAL A 447 22.82 14.66 -2.54
CA VAL A 447 22.59 14.44 -1.11
C VAL A 447 23.70 15.14 -0.32
N LEU A 448 23.32 16.09 0.52
CA LEU A 448 24.23 16.77 1.43
C LEU A 448 24.10 16.20 2.85
N GLU A 449 25.22 16.13 3.56
CA GLU A 449 25.25 15.59 4.92
C GLU A 449 24.54 16.51 5.90
N GLY A 450 23.78 15.92 6.83
CA GLY A 450 23.14 16.64 7.93
C GLY A 450 21.62 16.52 7.96
N ALA A 451 21.00 17.31 8.82
CA ALA A 451 19.54 17.37 9.00
C ALA A 451 18.90 18.61 8.34
N VAL A 452 19.71 19.64 8.05
CA VAL A 452 19.29 20.89 7.42
C VAL A 452 20.30 21.22 6.32
N LEU A 453 19.83 21.71 5.17
CA LEU A 453 20.67 22.15 4.07
C LEU A 453 21.38 23.46 4.43
N ASN A 454 22.68 23.48 4.27
CA ASN A 454 23.45 24.70 4.31
C ASN A 454 23.37 25.39 2.93
N MET A 455 22.78 26.57 2.86
CA MET A 455 22.58 27.27 1.59
C MET A 455 23.89 27.70 0.92
N MET A 456 24.99 27.82 1.67
CA MET A 456 26.30 28.11 1.08
C MET A 456 26.86 26.88 0.35
N ASP A 457 26.74 25.68 0.94
CA ASP A 457 27.16 24.43 0.29
C ASP A 457 26.34 24.17 -0.98
N VAL A 458 25.02 24.45 -0.92
CA VAL A 458 24.12 24.39 -2.08
C VAL A 458 24.57 25.37 -3.17
N TYR A 459 24.90 26.62 -2.80
CA TYR A 459 25.37 27.63 -3.73
C TYR A 459 26.67 27.22 -4.41
N GLU A 460 27.65 26.78 -3.64
CA GLU A 460 28.97 26.38 -4.17
C GLU A 460 28.88 25.19 -5.14
N ASP A 461 28.09 24.16 -4.81
CA ASP A 461 27.87 23.04 -5.71
C ASP A 461 27.12 23.47 -6.98
N LEU A 462 26.09 24.30 -6.87
CA LEU A 462 25.34 24.82 -8.01
C LEU A 462 26.22 25.68 -8.93
N ASP A 463 27.02 26.58 -8.37
CA ASP A 463 27.93 27.44 -9.14
C ASP A 463 28.99 26.61 -9.88
N ASN A 464 29.61 25.63 -9.22
CA ASN A 464 30.51 24.69 -9.85
C ASN A 464 29.83 23.94 -11.00
N HIS A 465 28.59 23.47 -10.80
CA HIS A 465 27.82 22.79 -11.84
C HIS A 465 27.53 23.69 -13.04
N ILE A 466 27.18 24.95 -12.81
CA ILE A 466 26.96 25.94 -13.88
C ILE A 466 28.23 26.11 -14.71
N GLN A 467 29.39 26.24 -14.04
CA GLN A 467 30.69 26.39 -14.69
C GLN A 467 31.09 25.13 -15.46
N GLU A 468 30.95 23.95 -14.87
CA GLU A 468 31.27 22.66 -15.50
C GLU A 468 30.42 22.39 -16.75
N CYS A 469 29.11 22.70 -16.68
CA CYS A 469 28.19 22.55 -17.79
C CYS A 469 28.23 23.74 -18.79
N GLY A 470 28.97 24.81 -18.45
CA GLY A 470 29.09 26.00 -19.29
C GLY A 470 27.77 26.73 -19.53
N TYR A 471 26.83 26.70 -18.59
CA TYR A 471 25.54 27.35 -18.75
C TYR A 471 25.65 28.87 -18.65
N ASP A 472 25.01 29.60 -19.55
CA ASP A 472 24.98 31.07 -19.55
C ASP A 472 23.68 31.56 -18.90
N VAL A 473 23.70 31.69 -17.55
CA VAL A 473 22.52 32.09 -16.77
C VAL A 473 22.26 33.60 -16.92
N ARG A 474 21.15 33.95 -17.55
CA ARG A 474 20.78 35.35 -17.85
C ARG A 474 19.86 35.98 -16.81
N CYS A 475 19.03 35.18 -16.13
CA CYS A 475 18.15 35.64 -15.06
C CYS A 475 17.86 34.52 -14.07
N LEU A 476 17.42 34.93 -12.86
CA LEU A 476 17.04 34.03 -11.76
C LEU A 476 15.61 34.37 -11.30
N GLY A 477 14.72 33.39 -11.32
CA GLY A 477 13.40 33.45 -10.68
C GLY A 477 13.36 32.63 -9.40
N PHE A 478 12.76 33.16 -8.34
CA PHE A 478 12.74 32.45 -7.05
C PHE A 478 11.51 32.79 -6.20
N ASP A 479 11.02 31.81 -5.41
CA ASP A 479 10.10 32.09 -4.31
C ASP A 479 10.87 32.72 -3.14
N PRO A 480 10.36 33.83 -2.56
CA PRO A 480 11.04 34.51 -1.44
C PRO A 480 11.12 33.70 -0.14
N TYR A 481 10.39 32.61 -0.02
CA TYR A 481 10.46 31.78 1.16
C TYR A 481 11.82 31.06 1.26
N ASN A 482 12.51 31.17 2.38
CA ASN A 482 13.86 30.65 2.61
C ASN A 482 14.98 31.17 1.67
N ALA A 483 14.72 32.13 0.78
CA ALA A 483 15.63 32.53 -0.28
C ALA A 483 16.72 33.54 0.12
N LYS A 484 16.60 34.19 1.28
CA LYS A 484 17.39 35.38 1.64
C LYS A 484 18.89 35.14 1.55
N GLU A 485 19.39 34.05 2.09
CA GLU A 485 20.81 33.74 2.16
C GLU A 485 21.39 33.39 0.79
N PHE A 486 20.72 32.52 0.06
CA PHE A 486 21.11 32.13 -1.28
C PHE A 486 21.11 33.33 -2.24
N VAL A 487 20.02 34.11 -2.27
CA VAL A 487 19.87 35.24 -3.19
C VAL A 487 20.89 36.34 -2.89
N ALA A 488 21.18 36.60 -1.61
CA ALA A 488 22.21 37.58 -1.27
C ALA A 488 23.61 37.14 -1.77
N ARG A 489 23.92 35.85 -1.71
CA ARG A 489 25.17 35.32 -2.25
C ARG A 489 25.17 35.40 -3.78
N TRP A 490 24.06 35.00 -4.43
CA TRP A 490 23.92 35.10 -5.89
C TRP A 490 24.13 36.53 -6.38
N GLU A 491 23.46 37.52 -5.76
CA GLU A 491 23.57 38.94 -6.10
C GLU A 491 25.01 39.48 -5.94
N SER A 492 25.72 39.04 -4.88
CA SER A 492 27.11 39.42 -4.63
C SER A 492 28.07 38.93 -5.73
N GLU A 493 27.85 37.76 -6.28
CA GLU A 493 28.75 37.14 -7.26
C GLU A 493 28.35 37.47 -8.71
N ASN A 494 27.03 37.52 -9.00
CA ASN A 494 26.49 37.66 -10.35
C ASN A 494 25.90 39.05 -10.63
N GLY A 495 25.86 39.93 -9.62
CA GLY A 495 25.24 41.25 -9.72
C GLY A 495 23.71 41.23 -9.54
N PRO A 496 23.09 42.44 -9.46
CA PRO A 496 21.66 42.56 -9.10
C PRO A 496 20.69 42.44 -10.26
N PHE A 497 21.17 42.26 -11.49
CA PHE A 497 20.30 42.26 -12.68
C PHE A 497 19.68 40.88 -12.95
N GLY A 498 18.44 40.88 -13.47
CA GLY A 498 17.72 39.66 -13.85
C GLY A 498 17.26 38.81 -12.66
N ILE A 499 17.25 39.35 -11.44
CA ILE A 499 16.78 38.64 -10.23
C ILE A 499 15.30 38.95 -10.02
N GLU A 500 14.43 37.97 -10.25
CA GLU A 500 12.98 38.12 -10.23
C GLU A 500 12.34 37.38 -9.05
N LYS A 501 11.64 38.13 -8.22
CA LYS A 501 10.88 37.59 -7.11
C LYS A 501 9.52 37.09 -7.56
N VAL A 502 9.30 35.77 -7.50
CA VAL A 502 8.04 35.12 -7.85
C VAL A 502 7.27 34.79 -6.56
N ILE A 503 6.13 35.46 -6.35
CA ILE A 503 5.25 35.13 -5.20
C ILE A 503 4.34 33.99 -5.60
N GLN A 504 4.50 32.84 -4.97
CA GLN A 504 3.66 31.67 -5.23
C GLN A 504 2.20 31.93 -4.84
N GLY A 505 1.28 31.67 -5.76
CA GLY A 505 -0.15 31.82 -5.54
C GLY A 505 -0.97 31.71 -6.82
N ALA A 506 -2.25 31.34 -6.71
CA ALA A 506 -3.11 31.06 -7.86
C ALA A 506 -3.17 32.20 -8.91
N LYS A 507 -3.07 33.46 -8.49
CA LYS A 507 -3.05 34.61 -9.41
C LYS A 507 -1.76 34.73 -10.21
N THR A 508 -0.62 34.42 -9.60
CA THR A 508 0.70 34.53 -10.24
C THR A 508 0.99 33.31 -11.11
N GLU A 509 0.61 32.15 -10.63
CA GLU A 509 0.95 30.86 -11.24
C GLU A 509 0.01 30.47 -12.39
N SER A 510 -1.27 30.90 -12.37
CA SER A 510 -2.31 30.37 -13.27
C SER A 510 -1.97 30.51 -14.76
N VAL A 511 -1.47 31.68 -15.19
CA VAL A 511 -1.12 31.92 -16.59
C VAL A 511 0.16 31.17 -16.99
N PRO A 512 1.28 31.29 -16.28
CA PRO A 512 2.49 30.52 -16.58
C PRO A 512 2.26 29.01 -16.58
N LEU A 513 1.50 28.51 -15.62
CA LEU A 513 1.15 27.10 -15.52
C LEU A 513 0.37 26.62 -16.77
N GLY A 514 -0.61 27.41 -17.24
CA GLY A 514 -1.35 27.11 -18.47
C GLY A 514 -0.49 27.15 -19.73
N GLU A 515 0.51 28.04 -19.80
CA GLU A 515 1.46 28.11 -20.90
C GLU A 515 2.43 26.90 -20.89
N LEU A 516 2.97 26.55 -19.72
CA LEU A 516 3.79 25.35 -19.56
C LEU A 516 3.02 24.07 -19.88
N LYS A 517 1.72 24.02 -19.56
CA LYS A 517 0.85 22.91 -19.92
C LYS A 517 0.75 22.74 -21.44
N LYS A 518 0.53 23.82 -22.18
CA LYS A 518 0.48 23.79 -23.66
C LYS A 518 1.80 23.33 -24.26
N LEU A 519 2.93 23.87 -23.75
CA LEU A 519 4.26 23.41 -24.17
C LEU A 519 4.47 21.93 -23.92
N SER A 520 3.94 21.42 -22.81
CA SER A 520 4.00 20.00 -22.46
C SER A 520 3.14 19.15 -23.39
N GLU A 521 1.90 19.55 -23.68
CA GLU A 521 0.99 18.89 -24.62
C GLU A 521 1.58 18.80 -26.03
N GLU A 522 2.28 19.85 -26.47
CA GLU A 522 2.98 19.91 -27.76
C GLU A 522 4.36 19.24 -27.75
N ARG A 523 4.76 18.63 -26.63
CA ARG A 523 6.09 18.01 -26.43
C ARG A 523 7.26 19.00 -26.67
N MET A 524 7.04 20.28 -26.33
CA MET A 524 8.00 21.37 -26.46
C MET A 524 8.81 21.65 -25.20
N LEU A 525 8.53 20.98 -24.07
CA LEU A 525 9.39 20.92 -22.89
C LEU A 525 10.33 19.72 -23.04
N ILE A 526 11.60 19.97 -23.33
CA ILE A 526 12.58 18.94 -23.70
C ILE A 526 13.46 18.65 -22.49
N PHE A 527 13.23 17.54 -21.82
CA PHE A 527 13.99 17.03 -20.67
C PHE A 527 14.31 15.54 -20.85
N ASP A 528 15.34 15.04 -20.19
CA ASP A 528 15.79 13.66 -20.27
C ASP A 528 16.04 13.01 -18.90
N GLU A 529 15.68 13.71 -17.82
CA GLU A 529 15.92 13.31 -16.44
C GLU A 529 14.68 12.64 -15.82
N ASP A 530 14.89 11.52 -15.15
CA ASP A 530 13.82 10.75 -14.48
C ASP A 530 13.21 11.54 -13.30
N LEU A 531 14.02 12.39 -12.64
CA LEU A 531 13.51 13.27 -11.59
C LEU A 531 12.47 14.26 -12.14
N MET A 532 12.67 14.81 -13.33
CA MET A 532 11.69 15.72 -13.95
C MET A 532 10.41 14.98 -14.33
N THR A 533 10.52 13.76 -14.89
CA THR A 533 9.39 12.84 -15.12
C THR A 533 8.61 12.60 -13.83
N PHE A 534 9.32 12.32 -12.74
CA PHE A 534 8.71 12.09 -11.43
C PHE A 534 8.01 13.33 -10.89
N ALA A 535 8.64 14.50 -10.95
CA ALA A 535 8.06 15.74 -10.45
C ALA A 535 6.81 16.16 -11.24
N MET A 536 6.84 16.08 -12.57
CA MET A 536 5.65 16.34 -13.42
C MET A 536 4.53 15.35 -13.14
N GLY A 537 4.88 14.05 -12.98
CA GLY A 537 3.91 13.00 -12.67
C GLY A 537 3.23 13.16 -11.29
N ASN A 538 3.78 13.96 -10.39
CA ASN A 538 3.20 14.23 -9.06
C ASN A 538 2.33 15.49 -9.01
N CYS A 539 2.33 16.31 -10.08
CA CYS A 539 1.62 17.58 -10.10
C CYS A 539 0.10 17.38 -10.14
N ILE A 540 -0.58 17.93 -9.15
CA ILE A 540 -2.03 18.16 -9.19
C ILE A 540 -2.28 19.67 -9.10
N THR A 541 -3.46 20.10 -9.54
CA THR A 541 -3.85 21.50 -9.45
C THR A 541 -5.09 21.69 -8.59
N LEU A 542 -5.11 22.81 -7.89
CA LEU A 542 -6.32 23.35 -7.27
C LEU A 542 -6.78 24.56 -8.09
N GLU A 543 -8.06 24.59 -8.41
CA GLU A 543 -8.72 25.73 -9.04
C GLU A 543 -9.49 26.52 -7.98
N ASP A 544 -9.28 27.83 -7.91
CA ASP A 544 -10.03 28.71 -7.02
C ASP A 544 -11.41 29.05 -7.62
N THR A 545 -12.24 29.75 -6.85
CA THR A 545 -13.58 30.17 -7.29
C THR A 545 -13.61 31.09 -8.53
N ASN A 546 -12.46 31.65 -8.93
CA ASN A 546 -12.29 32.50 -10.07
C ASN A 546 -11.66 31.77 -11.27
N GLY A 547 -11.46 30.46 -11.17
CA GLY A 547 -10.83 29.65 -12.21
C GLY A 547 -9.31 29.75 -12.27
N ASN A 548 -8.65 30.41 -11.29
CA ASN A 548 -7.19 30.43 -11.23
C ASN A 548 -6.67 29.11 -10.65
N ARG A 549 -5.56 28.64 -11.21
CA ARG A 549 -4.94 27.36 -10.83
C ARG A 549 -3.60 27.58 -10.15
N LYS A 550 -3.31 26.74 -9.17
CA LYS A 550 -1.99 26.61 -8.57
C LYS A 550 -1.58 25.16 -8.44
N LEU A 551 -0.27 24.92 -8.44
CA LEU A 551 0.30 23.61 -8.17
C LEU A 551 0.10 23.21 -6.69
N LEU A 552 -0.20 21.94 -6.51
CA LEU A 552 -0.28 21.34 -5.18
C LEU A 552 0.43 20.00 -5.19
N LYS A 553 1.12 19.70 -4.07
CA LYS A 553 1.46 18.35 -3.66
C LYS A 553 0.41 17.87 -2.66
N LYS A 554 -0.15 16.71 -2.87
CA LYS A 554 -1.14 16.16 -1.94
C LYS A 554 -0.49 15.41 -0.78
N ARG A 555 0.76 14.97 -0.94
CA ARG A 555 1.53 14.24 0.04
C ARG A 555 2.94 14.75 0.14
N TYR A 556 3.50 14.62 1.33
CA TYR A 556 4.87 15.00 1.60
C TYR A 556 5.90 14.27 0.70
N GLU A 557 5.62 13.00 0.36
CA GLU A 557 6.50 12.18 -0.48
C GLU A 557 6.39 12.50 -1.98
N GLN A 558 5.33 13.19 -2.41
CA GLN A 558 5.10 13.60 -3.79
C GLN A 558 5.76 14.95 -4.05
N LYS A 559 7.04 14.90 -4.42
CA LYS A 559 7.83 16.10 -4.69
C LYS A 559 7.46 16.70 -6.04
N ILE A 560 7.14 17.98 -6.05
CA ILE A 560 6.82 18.79 -7.25
C ILE A 560 7.76 19.99 -7.39
N ASP A 561 8.71 20.11 -6.49
CA ASP A 561 9.57 21.29 -6.29
C ASP A 561 10.34 21.65 -7.58
N ALA A 562 10.76 20.64 -8.37
CA ALA A 562 11.36 20.89 -9.68
C ALA A 562 10.39 21.55 -10.69
N VAL A 563 9.08 21.27 -10.63
CA VAL A 563 8.07 21.94 -11.48
C VAL A 563 7.78 23.34 -10.97
N ALA A 564 7.78 23.56 -9.66
CA ALA A 564 7.68 24.91 -9.09
C ALA A 564 8.87 25.77 -9.52
N ALA A 565 10.10 25.25 -9.39
CA ALA A 565 11.31 25.94 -9.89
C ALA A 565 11.26 26.16 -11.42
N MET A 566 10.70 25.24 -12.22
CA MET A 566 10.52 25.43 -13.66
C MET A 566 9.57 26.60 -13.96
N MET A 567 8.53 26.75 -13.16
CA MET A 567 7.60 27.87 -13.29
C MET A 567 8.29 29.20 -12.94
N ASP A 568 9.10 29.22 -11.89
CA ASP A 568 9.88 30.40 -11.49
C ASP A 568 10.89 30.80 -12.59
N ALA A 569 11.57 29.82 -13.21
CA ALA A 569 12.45 30.05 -14.34
C ALA A 569 11.69 30.62 -15.54
N TYR A 570 10.51 30.08 -15.83
CA TYR A 570 9.69 30.54 -16.96
C TYR A 570 9.17 31.97 -16.77
N ILE A 571 8.76 32.33 -15.56
CA ILE A 571 8.35 33.71 -15.22
C ILE A 571 9.52 34.67 -15.36
N ALA A 572 10.70 34.33 -14.82
CA ALA A 572 11.91 35.16 -14.94
C ALA A 572 12.32 35.34 -16.41
N TYR A 573 12.28 34.28 -17.23
CA TYR A 573 12.49 34.37 -18.67
C TYR A 573 11.52 35.34 -19.35
N LYS A 574 10.23 35.28 -19.03
CA LYS A 574 9.24 36.16 -19.62
C LYS A 574 9.47 37.64 -19.28
N LEU A 575 9.95 37.93 -18.08
CA LEU A 575 10.25 39.29 -17.61
C LEU A 575 11.55 39.85 -18.20
N ASN A 576 12.50 38.96 -18.59
CA ASN A 576 13.83 39.33 -19.08
C ASN A 576 14.09 38.86 -20.51
N ARG A 577 13.07 38.84 -21.37
CA ARG A 577 13.17 38.36 -22.77
C ARG A 577 14.30 39.00 -23.56
N ASP A 578 14.47 40.30 -23.41
CA ASP A 578 15.52 41.05 -24.13
C ASP A 578 16.93 40.57 -23.81
N ALA A 579 17.16 39.87 -22.68
CA ALA A 579 18.45 39.28 -22.35
C ALA A 579 18.77 38.03 -23.17
N PHE A 580 17.80 37.47 -23.88
CA PHE A 580 17.92 36.25 -24.68
C PHE A 580 17.90 36.50 -26.19
N GLU A 581 17.64 37.75 -26.61
CA GLU A 581 17.74 38.23 -28.01
C GLU A 581 19.19 38.71 -28.27
#